data_4ef367520c573e75effa748e3cabf0ef
#
_entry.id   4ef367520c573e75effa748e3cabf0ef
#
_cell.length_a   1.000
_cell.length_b   1.000
_cell.length_c   1.000
_cell.angle_alpha   90.00
_cell.angle_beta   90.00
_cell.angle_gamma   90.00
#
_symmetry.space_group_name_H-M   'P 1'
#
loop_
_entity.id
_entity.type
_entity.pdbx_description
1 polymer ?
#
loop_
_entity_poly.entity_id
_entity_poly.type
_entity_poly.pdbx_seq_one_letter_code
_entity_poly.pdbx_strand_id
1 'polypeptide(L)'
;MIEGYAMNVLPLTAVMTRSLQVPGVDPWYADPRDPALSVMTDFRERASVIVSETAVIDDALEHMKHAGVRSAFAVDDGNHAVVGLITAYDIISEKPLQNVLFAGTPRRKVLVFEIMQKVSDWYVVDIKRIENATVATVAEMFEKTRLTHVPVMETSQGGEQRLRGLLSAAKIKRLLLKPEPHAA
;
A
#
# COMPACT_ATOMS: atom_id res chain seq x y z
N MET A 1 -5.45 48.88 16.25
CA MET A 1 -6.69 48.15 15.96
C MET A 1 -6.29 46.78 15.44
N ILE A 2 -6.46 45.75 16.24
CA ILE A 2 -6.19 44.38 15.87
C ILE A 2 -7.54 43.85 15.38
N GLU A 3 -7.68 43.69 14.06
CA GLU A 3 -8.84 43.07 13.45
C GLU A 3 -8.92 41.59 13.94
N GLY A 4 -10.02 41.35 14.71
CA GLY A 4 -10.30 40.02 15.20
C GLY A 4 -10.59 39.06 14.05
N TYR A 5 -9.76 38.02 13.88
CA TYR A 5 -10.10 36.86 13.10
C TYR A 5 -11.37 36.24 13.70
N ALA A 6 -12.50 36.42 13.06
CA ALA A 6 -13.71 35.65 13.35
C ALA A 6 -13.37 34.18 13.00
N MET A 7 -13.16 33.35 14.01
CA MET A 7 -13.06 31.91 13.83
C MET A 7 -14.41 31.42 13.27
N ASN A 8 -14.38 31.01 12.01
CA ASN A 8 -15.53 30.39 11.34
C ASN A 8 -15.67 28.97 11.89
N VAL A 9 -16.38 28.84 13.02
CA VAL A 9 -16.62 27.52 13.63
C VAL A 9 -17.72 26.83 12.85
N LEU A 10 -17.44 25.62 12.34
CA LEU A 10 -18.45 24.81 11.67
C LEU A 10 -19.58 24.46 12.66
N PRO A 11 -20.87 24.60 12.25
CA PRO A 11 -22.00 24.24 13.11
C PRO A 11 -21.98 22.70 13.32
N LEU A 12 -22.08 22.29 14.59
CA LEU A 12 -22.21 20.90 14.96
C LEU A 12 -23.65 20.55 15.23
N THR A 13 -24.09 19.37 14.75
CA THR A 13 -25.44 18.87 14.97
C THR A 13 -25.37 17.55 15.75
N ALA A 14 -26.21 17.42 16.77
CA ALA A 14 -26.27 16.19 17.54
C ALA A 14 -26.83 15.03 16.71
N VAL A 15 -26.26 13.83 16.90
CA VAL A 15 -26.72 12.61 16.26
C VAL A 15 -28.07 12.20 16.85
N MET A 16 -29.11 12.10 16.00
CA MET A 16 -30.48 11.75 16.38
C MET A 16 -30.80 10.26 16.21
N THR A 17 -29.87 9.45 15.70
CA THR A 17 -30.05 8.01 15.51
C THR A 17 -29.31 7.20 16.57
N ARG A 18 -29.84 6.02 16.90
CA ARG A 18 -29.21 5.08 17.84
C ARG A 18 -28.27 4.09 17.14
N SER A 19 -28.31 4.00 15.81
CA SER A 19 -27.44 3.12 15.03
C SER A 19 -26.93 3.83 13.81
N LEU A 20 -25.63 3.69 13.54
CA LEU A 20 -24.95 4.19 12.36
C LEU A 20 -24.30 3.01 11.63
N GLN A 21 -24.42 2.99 10.31
CA GLN A 21 -23.69 2.03 9.50
C GLN A 21 -22.27 2.52 9.31
N VAL A 22 -21.30 1.62 9.51
CA VAL A 22 -19.89 1.90 9.20
C VAL A 22 -19.66 1.56 7.74
N PRO A 23 -19.32 2.53 6.90
CA PRO A 23 -19.00 2.25 5.50
C PRO A 23 -17.64 1.54 5.41
N GLY A 24 -17.58 0.44 4.67
CA GLY A 24 -16.37 -0.26 4.26
C GLY A 24 -15.35 -0.49 5.38
N VAL A 25 -15.38 -1.67 6.00
CA VAL A 25 -14.38 -2.03 7.03
C VAL A 25 -13.32 -2.92 6.39
N ASP A 26 -12.02 -2.60 6.60
CA ASP A 26 -10.97 -3.54 6.29
C ASP A 26 -11.17 -4.83 7.07
N PRO A 27 -11.17 -6.00 6.41
CA PRO A 27 -11.33 -7.25 7.12
C PRO A 27 -10.14 -7.44 8.07
N TRP A 28 -10.42 -7.84 9.30
CA TRP A 28 -9.41 -8.25 10.27
C TRP A 28 -9.10 -9.76 10.19
N TYR A 29 -9.97 -10.51 9.51
CA TYR A 29 -9.87 -11.93 9.21
C TYR A 29 -10.45 -12.19 7.81
N ALA A 30 -9.93 -13.18 7.08
CA ALA A 30 -10.47 -13.64 5.81
C ALA A 30 -10.53 -15.18 5.79
N ASP A 31 -11.65 -15.73 5.32
CA ASP A 31 -11.75 -17.16 5.02
C ASP A 31 -11.00 -17.43 3.69
N PRO A 32 -10.30 -18.56 3.56
CA PRO A 32 -9.66 -18.95 2.29
C PRO A 32 -10.59 -18.93 1.07
N ARG A 33 -11.89 -19.11 1.27
CA ARG A 33 -12.92 -19.11 0.23
C ARG A 33 -13.47 -17.73 -0.12
N ASP A 34 -13.15 -16.72 0.68
CA ASP A 34 -13.61 -15.37 0.40
C ASP A 34 -13.09 -14.86 -0.94
N PRO A 35 -13.79 -13.93 -1.62
CA PRO A 35 -13.32 -13.30 -2.83
C PRO A 35 -11.96 -12.61 -2.62
N ALA A 36 -11.03 -12.79 -3.54
CA ALA A 36 -9.69 -12.17 -3.45
C ALA A 36 -9.72 -10.64 -3.41
N LEU A 37 -10.77 -10.02 -3.95
CA LEU A 37 -11.01 -8.58 -3.83
C LEU A 37 -11.06 -8.09 -2.38
N SER A 38 -11.57 -8.90 -1.45
CA SER A 38 -11.70 -8.53 -0.03
C SER A 38 -10.36 -8.28 0.67
N VAL A 39 -9.27 -8.87 0.16
CA VAL A 39 -7.92 -8.73 0.73
C VAL A 39 -7.02 -7.78 -0.09
N MET A 40 -7.46 -7.36 -1.27
CA MET A 40 -6.76 -6.37 -2.08
C MET A 40 -6.85 -4.98 -1.43
N THR A 41 -5.81 -4.18 -1.56
CA THR A 41 -5.89 -2.74 -1.34
C THR A 41 -6.39 -2.11 -2.64
N ASP A 42 -7.62 -1.63 -2.64
CA ASP A 42 -8.29 -1.07 -3.80
C ASP A 42 -8.06 0.45 -3.86
N PHE A 43 -7.41 0.93 -4.93
CA PHE A 43 -7.11 2.36 -5.10
C PHE A 43 -8.29 3.19 -5.63
N ARG A 44 -9.43 2.57 -5.91
CA ARG A 44 -10.69 3.30 -6.10
C ARG A 44 -11.29 3.78 -4.77
N GLU A 45 -11.04 3.02 -3.70
CA GLU A 45 -11.59 3.29 -2.37
C GLU A 45 -10.59 3.97 -1.44
N ARG A 46 -9.30 3.82 -1.73
CA ARG A 46 -8.20 4.32 -0.90
C ARG A 46 -7.17 5.02 -1.75
N ALA A 47 -6.73 6.19 -1.30
CA ALA A 47 -5.61 6.87 -1.92
C ALA A 47 -4.34 6.00 -1.81
N SER A 48 -3.58 5.93 -2.90
CA SER A 48 -2.22 5.40 -2.87
C SER A 48 -1.29 6.39 -2.19
N VAL A 49 -0.32 5.90 -1.43
CA VAL A 49 0.75 6.74 -0.89
C VAL A 49 1.89 6.75 -1.91
N ILE A 50 2.36 7.94 -2.22
CA ILE A 50 3.46 8.15 -3.17
C ILE A 50 4.62 8.85 -2.47
N VAL A 51 5.84 8.58 -2.94
CA VAL A 51 7.08 9.25 -2.52
C VAL A 51 7.89 9.59 -3.77
N SER A 52 8.70 10.66 -3.72
CA SER A 52 9.67 10.93 -4.78
C SER A 52 10.71 9.80 -4.86
N GLU A 53 11.11 9.42 -6.07
CA GLU A 53 12.20 8.46 -6.25
C GLU A 53 13.54 8.99 -5.74
N THR A 54 13.71 10.33 -5.70
CA THR A 54 14.90 11.00 -5.19
C THR A 54 14.82 11.35 -3.70
N ALA A 55 13.72 11.00 -3.02
CA ALA A 55 13.64 11.16 -1.56
C ALA A 55 14.64 10.26 -0.83
N VAL A 56 15.15 10.73 0.31
CA VAL A 56 15.94 9.88 1.21
C VAL A 56 15.03 8.81 1.82
N ILE A 57 15.54 7.60 1.96
CA ILE A 57 14.75 6.45 2.43
C ILE A 57 14.16 6.65 3.83
N ASP A 58 14.86 7.36 4.71
CA ASP A 58 14.37 7.62 6.06
C ASP A 58 13.16 8.58 6.04
N ASP A 59 13.15 9.58 5.14
CA ASP A 59 11.99 10.48 4.94
C ASP A 59 10.80 9.71 4.34
N ALA A 60 11.07 8.81 3.39
CA ALA A 60 10.02 7.94 2.84
C ALA A 60 9.42 7.03 3.92
N LEU A 61 10.22 6.51 4.85
CA LEU A 61 9.74 5.70 5.98
C LEU A 61 8.86 6.52 6.92
N GLU A 62 9.26 7.75 7.24
CA GLU A 62 8.46 8.65 8.08
C GLU A 62 7.12 8.99 7.40
N HIS A 63 7.14 9.24 6.09
CA HIS A 63 5.90 9.46 5.32
C HIS A 63 4.96 8.25 5.41
N MET A 64 5.48 7.02 5.22
CA MET A 64 4.68 5.79 5.36
C MET A 64 4.09 5.64 6.78
N LYS A 65 4.87 5.95 7.83
CA LYS A 65 4.39 5.93 9.22
C LYS A 65 3.25 6.91 9.45
N HIS A 66 3.40 8.15 9.00
CA HIS A 66 2.35 9.18 9.11
C HIS A 66 1.07 8.78 8.37
N ALA A 67 1.21 8.17 7.20
CA ALA A 67 0.08 7.69 6.41
C ALA A 67 -0.51 6.36 6.92
N GLY A 68 0.09 5.72 7.92
CA GLY A 68 -0.36 4.44 8.47
C GLY A 68 -0.21 3.27 7.49
N VAL A 69 0.72 3.37 6.52
CA VAL A 69 0.96 2.34 5.50
C VAL A 69 2.36 1.73 5.63
N ARG A 70 2.60 0.61 4.94
CA ARG A 70 3.89 -0.08 4.91
C ARG A 70 4.53 -0.13 3.52
N SER A 71 3.90 0.48 2.54
CA SER A 71 4.41 0.55 1.17
C SER A 71 3.98 1.86 0.53
N ALA A 72 4.79 2.40 -0.37
CA ALA A 72 4.51 3.58 -1.16
C ALA A 72 4.99 3.37 -2.60
N PHE A 73 4.30 3.97 -3.56
CA PHE A 73 4.79 4.01 -4.92
C PHE A 73 5.82 5.13 -5.06
N ALA A 74 6.95 4.81 -5.67
CA ALA A 74 7.93 5.80 -6.05
C ALA A 74 7.52 6.42 -7.39
N VAL A 75 7.59 7.74 -7.47
CA VAL A 75 7.25 8.50 -8.68
C VAL A 75 8.46 9.31 -9.15
N ASP A 76 8.58 9.41 -10.46
CA ASP A 76 9.52 10.31 -11.11
C ASP A 76 9.14 11.77 -10.84
N ASP A 77 10.11 12.61 -10.48
CA ASP A 77 9.86 13.99 -10.08
C ASP A 77 9.50 14.92 -11.26
N GLY A 78 9.82 14.53 -12.49
CA GLY A 78 9.57 15.33 -13.69
C GLY A 78 8.18 15.13 -14.27
N ASN A 79 7.71 13.88 -14.37
CA ASN A 79 6.46 13.54 -15.05
C ASN A 79 5.43 12.85 -14.15
N HIS A 80 5.76 12.63 -12.86
CA HIS A 80 4.93 11.95 -11.86
C HIS A 80 4.51 10.53 -12.25
N ALA A 81 5.24 9.89 -13.17
CA ALA A 81 5.02 8.50 -13.51
C ALA A 81 5.45 7.58 -12.35
N VAL A 82 4.71 6.51 -12.12
CA VAL A 82 5.13 5.48 -11.16
C VAL A 82 6.33 4.74 -11.72
N VAL A 83 7.46 4.77 -11.01
CA VAL A 83 8.73 4.15 -11.41
C VAL A 83 9.11 2.97 -10.52
N GLY A 84 8.46 2.79 -9.38
CA GLY A 84 8.74 1.68 -8.47
C GLY A 84 7.79 1.57 -7.31
N LEU A 85 8.05 0.56 -6.48
CA LEU A 85 7.40 0.31 -5.19
C LEU A 85 8.49 0.19 -4.12
N ILE A 86 8.34 0.91 -3.03
CA ILE A 86 9.21 0.79 -1.86
C ILE A 86 8.38 0.39 -0.64
N THR A 87 8.93 -0.47 0.19
CA THR A 87 8.28 -0.90 1.43
C THR A 87 9.07 -0.49 2.66
N ALA A 88 8.41 -0.36 3.80
CA ALA A 88 9.08 -0.15 5.07
C ALA A 88 10.11 -1.26 5.35
N TYR A 89 9.84 -2.50 4.93
CA TYR A 89 10.78 -3.62 5.06
C TYR A 89 12.05 -3.41 4.22
N ASP A 90 11.94 -2.91 2.99
CA ASP A 90 13.11 -2.61 2.16
C ASP A 90 14.05 -1.62 2.86
N ILE A 91 13.48 -0.63 3.55
CA ILE A 91 14.23 0.42 4.24
C ILE A 91 14.90 -0.08 5.53
N ILE A 92 14.20 -0.93 6.30
CA ILE A 92 14.73 -1.44 7.59
C ILE A 92 15.56 -2.72 7.44
N SER A 93 15.56 -3.35 6.26
CA SER A 93 16.33 -4.55 5.98
C SER A 93 17.81 -4.27 5.73
N GLU A 94 18.54 -5.29 5.26
CA GLU A 94 19.95 -5.17 4.89
C GLU A 94 20.18 -4.45 3.54
N LYS A 95 19.14 -4.18 2.74
CA LYS A 95 19.27 -3.54 1.42
C LYS A 95 20.02 -2.20 1.47
N PRO A 96 19.69 -1.25 2.39
CA PRO A 96 20.44 -0.01 2.49
C PRO A 96 21.90 -0.23 2.89
N LEU A 97 22.18 -1.23 3.73
CA LEU A 97 23.54 -1.55 4.13
C LEU A 97 24.35 -2.09 2.94
N GLN A 98 23.76 -2.94 2.13
CA GLN A 98 24.40 -3.42 0.88
C GLN A 98 24.73 -2.24 -0.04
N ASN A 99 23.83 -1.29 -0.20
CA ASN A 99 24.08 -0.09 -0.99
C ASN A 99 25.24 0.75 -0.40
N VAL A 100 25.28 0.96 0.92
CA VAL A 100 26.39 1.63 1.60
C VAL A 100 27.72 0.93 1.32
N LEU A 101 27.77 -0.40 1.37
CA LEU A 101 28.99 -1.18 1.15
C LEU A 101 29.47 -1.12 -0.32
N PHE A 102 28.55 -1.16 -1.28
CA PHE A 102 28.90 -1.18 -2.70
C PHE A 102 29.13 0.23 -3.28
N ALA A 103 28.30 1.21 -2.91
CA ALA A 103 28.35 2.56 -3.44
C ALA A 103 29.14 3.55 -2.56
N GLY A 104 29.51 3.17 -1.32
CA GLY A 104 30.19 4.05 -0.37
C GLY A 104 29.31 5.21 0.14
N THR A 105 28.02 5.19 -0.18
CA THR A 105 27.07 6.24 0.21
C THR A 105 26.59 6.02 1.65
N PRO A 106 26.73 7.00 2.56
CA PRO A 106 26.19 6.85 3.92
C PRO A 106 24.69 6.59 3.91
N ARG A 107 24.17 5.70 4.78
CA ARG A 107 22.74 5.35 4.86
C ARG A 107 21.80 6.57 4.78
N ARG A 108 22.13 7.64 5.49
CA ARG A 108 21.35 8.89 5.51
C ARG A 108 21.26 9.63 4.16
N LYS A 109 21.96 9.16 3.14
CA LYS A 109 21.94 9.71 1.78
C LYS A 109 21.43 8.70 0.76
N VAL A 110 21.07 7.49 1.18
CA VAL A 110 20.49 6.47 0.29
C VAL A 110 19.13 6.95 -0.16
N LEU A 111 18.90 6.93 -1.46
CA LEU A 111 17.66 7.41 -2.08
C LEU A 111 16.71 6.24 -2.38
N VAL A 112 15.43 6.55 -2.50
CA VAL A 112 14.37 5.57 -2.76
C VAL A 112 14.67 4.75 -4.02
N PHE A 113 15.08 5.38 -5.13
CA PHE A 113 15.35 4.71 -6.40
C PHE A 113 16.46 3.64 -6.32
N GLU A 114 17.35 3.76 -5.31
CA GLU A 114 18.49 2.85 -5.14
C GLU A 114 18.09 1.49 -4.55
N ILE A 115 16.98 1.44 -3.79
CA ILE A 115 16.54 0.22 -3.07
C ILE A 115 15.11 -0.22 -3.38
N MET A 116 14.32 0.61 -4.09
CA MET A 116 12.96 0.26 -4.49
C MET A 116 12.93 -0.92 -5.45
N GLN A 117 11.79 -1.61 -5.55
CA GLN A 117 11.50 -2.53 -6.63
C GLN A 117 11.04 -1.72 -7.84
N LYS A 118 11.84 -1.71 -8.91
CA LYS A 118 11.54 -0.94 -10.13
C LYS A 118 10.34 -1.53 -10.87
N VAL A 119 9.60 -0.70 -11.59
CA VAL A 119 8.46 -1.13 -12.42
C VAL A 119 8.88 -2.21 -13.44
N SER A 120 10.09 -2.13 -13.98
CA SER A 120 10.65 -3.15 -14.89
C SER A 120 10.71 -4.56 -14.29
N ASP A 121 10.74 -4.66 -12.97
CA ASP A 121 10.89 -5.92 -12.23
C ASP A 121 9.55 -6.43 -11.67
N TRP A 122 8.45 -5.74 -11.99
CA TRP A 122 7.15 -6.11 -11.48
C TRP A 122 6.54 -7.30 -12.21
N TYR A 123 5.98 -8.20 -11.44
CA TYR A 123 4.95 -9.12 -11.90
C TYR A 123 3.60 -8.54 -11.52
N VAL A 124 2.70 -8.42 -12.48
CA VAL A 124 1.38 -7.81 -12.29
C VAL A 124 0.27 -8.81 -12.60
N VAL A 125 -0.92 -8.56 -12.08
CA VAL A 125 -2.10 -9.37 -12.37
C VAL A 125 -3.23 -8.47 -12.85
N ASP A 126 -4.02 -8.94 -13.84
CA ASP A 126 -5.21 -8.24 -14.32
C ASP A 126 -6.34 -8.36 -13.29
N ILE A 127 -7.07 -7.25 -13.06
CA ILE A 127 -8.20 -7.19 -12.11
C ILE A 127 -9.24 -8.27 -12.37
N LYS A 128 -9.54 -8.59 -13.61
CA LYS A 128 -10.52 -9.63 -13.99
C LYS A 128 -10.16 -11.02 -13.44
N ARG A 129 -8.85 -11.30 -13.29
CA ARG A 129 -8.41 -12.55 -12.65
C ARG A 129 -8.66 -12.52 -11.15
N ILE A 130 -8.48 -11.37 -10.51
CA ILE A 130 -8.72 -11.20 -9.07
C ILE A 130 -10.21 -11.26 -8.74
N GLU A 131 -11.07 -10.70 -9.60
CA GLU A 131 -12.53 -10.76 -9.46
C GLU A 131 -13.07 -12.20 -9.44
N ASN A 132 -12.37 -13.13 -10.09
CA ASN A 132 -12.76 -14.54 -10.18
C ASN A 132 -11.90 -15.46 -9.27
N ALA A 133 -11.03 -14.90 -8.45
CA ALA A 133 -10.14 -15.64 -7.56
C ALA A 133 -10.65 -15.64 -6.12
N THR A 134 -10.16 -16.62 -5.34
CA THR A 134 -10.34 -16.67 -3.89
C THR A 134 -9.08 -16.22 -3.15
N VAL A 135 -9.21 -15.92 -1.87
CA VAL A 135 -8.07 -15.62 -0.99
C VAL A 135 -7.05 -16.76 -0.99
N ALA A 136 -7.51 -18.03 -0.98
CA ALA A 136 -6.63 -19.20 -1.08
C ALA A 136 -5.80 -19.19 -2.36
N THR A 137 -6.41 -18.88 -3.50
CA THR A 137 -5.71 -18.81 -4.80
C THR A 137 -4.59 -17.78 -4.78
N VAL A 138 -4.84 -16.61 -4.19
CA VAL A 138 -3.83 -15.55 -4.09
C VAL A 138 -2.74 -15.91 -3.08
N ALA A 139 -3.09 -16.55 -1.96
CA ALA A 139 -2.12 -17.03 -0.99
C ALA A 139 -1.16 -18.05 -1.63
N GLU A 140 -1.70 -19.03 -2.36
CA GLU A 140 -0.91 -20.03 -3.09
C GLU A 140 0.02 -19.39 -4.13
N MET A 141 -0.45 -18.37 -4.84
CA MET A 141 0.38 -17.59 -5.77
C MET A 141 1.60 -17.01 -5.04
N PHE A 142 1.43 -16.38 -3.89
CA PHE A 142 2.54 -15.81 -3.13
C PHE A 142 3.50 -16.89 -2.61
N GLU A 143 3.00 -18.03 -2.17
CA GLU A 143 3.83 -19.15 -1.72
C GLU A 143 4.72 -19.70 -2.86
N LYS A 144 4.16 -19.84 -4.06
CA LYS A 144 4.88 -20.36 -5.22
C LYS A 144 5.88 -19.36 -5.80
N THR A 145 5.53 -18.08 -5.84
CA THR A 145 6.35 -17.05 -6.51
C THR A 145 7.38 -16.40 -5.60
N ARG A 146 7.19 -16.49 -4.28
CA ARG A 146 8.00 -15.77 -3.27
C ARG A 146 7.95 -14.25 -3.40
N LEU A 147 7.02 -13.72 -4.18
CA LEU A 147 6.78 -12.27 -4.27
C LEU A 147 6.22 -11.75 -2.94
N THR A 148 6.51 -10.51 -2.61
CA THR A 148 5.98 -9.85 -1.42
C THR A 148 4.77 -8.96 -1.75
N HIS A 149 4.76 -8.39 -2.94
CA HIS A 149 3.71 -7.52 -3.46
C HIS A 149 3.44 -7.83 -4.92
N VAL A 150 2.17 -7.74 -5.32
CA VAL A 150 1.75 -7.90 -6.71
C VAL A 150 0.78 -6.77 -7.04
N PRO A 151 1.17 -5.82 -7.91
CA PRO A 151 0.28 -4.79 -8.40
C PRO A 151 -0.84 -5.39 -9.24
N VAL A 152 -2.05 -4.85 -9.04
CA VAL A 152 -3.24 -5.25 -9.81
C VAL A 152 -3.52 -4.17 -10.84
N MET A 153 -3.55 -4.56 -12.09
CA MET A 153 -3.76 -3.66 -13.22
C MET A 153 -5.18 -3.77 -13.76
N GLU A 154 -5.70 -2.66 -14.22
CA GLU A 154 -6.97 -2.57 -14.93
C GLU A 154 -6.72 -1.96 -16.31
N THR A 155 -7.21 -2.62 -17.34
CA THR A 155 -7.14 -2.10 -18.72
C THR A 155 -8.49 -1.49 -19.08
N SER A 156 -8.50 -0.20 -19.43
CA SER A 156 -9.68 0.50 -19.90
C SER A 156 -10.12 0.01 -21.29
N GLN A 157 -11.33 0.36 -21.72
CA GLN A 157 -11.83 0.04 -23.08
C GLN A 157 -10.93 0.61 -24.18
N GLY A 158 -10.20 1.69 -23.89
CA GLY A 158 -9.22 2.29 -24.82
C GLY A 158 -7.83 1.65 -24.79
N GLY A 159 -7.61 0.56 -24.03
CA GLY A 159 -6.32 -0.11 -23.92
C GLY A 159 -5.35 0.53 -22.92
N GLU A 160 -5.72 1.62 -22.26
CA GLU A 160 -4.89 2.26 -21.23
C GLU A 160 -4.84 1.38 -19.97
N GLN A 161 -3.64 1.13 -19.49
CA GLN A 161 -3.42 0.38 -18.25
C GLN A 161 -3.31 1.34 -17.06
N ARG A 162 -4.04 1.01 -16.00
CA ARG A 162 -4.04 1.76 -14.74
C ARG A 162 -3.77 0.83 -13.57
N LEU A 163 -3.07 1.35 -12.58
CA LEU A 163 -2.88 0.68 -11.30
C LEU A 163 -4.22 0.69 -10.54
N ARG A 164 -4.83 -0.48 -10.40
CA ARG A 164 -6.14 -0.67 -9.78
C ARG A 164 -6.06 -0.98 -8.31
N GLY A 165 -5.01 -1.67 -7.90
CA GLY A 165 -4.84 -2.08 -6.52
C GLY A 165 -3.49 -2.73 -6.25
N LEU A 166 -3.32 -3.21 -5.01
CA LEU A 166 -2.11 -3.89 -4.57
C LEU A 166 -2.48 -5.09 -3.70
N LEU A 167 -1.91 -6.25 -4.02
CA LEU A 167 -1.92 -7.42 -3.16
C LEU A 167 -0.61 -7.49 -2.37
N SER A 168 -0.69 -7.83 -1.09
CA SER A 168 0.46 -7.96 -0.20
C SER A 168 0.44 -9.32 0.49
N ALA A 169 1.52 -10.09 0.34
CA ALA A 169 1.69 -11.39 1.00
C ALA A 169 1.54 -11.28 2.52
N ALA A 170 2.14 -10.25 3.12
CA ALA A 170 2.08 -10.02 4.56
C ALA A 170 0.65 -9.72 5.04
N LYS A 171 -0.14 -8.93 4.28
CA LYS A 171 -1.55 -8.64 4.60
C LYS A 171 -2.36 -9.92 4.54
N ILE A 172 -2.23 -10.70 3.47
CA ILE A 172 -2.97 -11.95 3.27
C ILE A 172 -2.64 -12.97 4.36
N LYS A 173 -1.35 -13.18 4.63
CA LYS A 173 -0.92 -14.07 5.72
C LYS A 173 -1.53 -13.67 7.07
N ARG A 174 -1.51 -12.38 7.40
CA ARG A 174 -2.12 -11.86 8.63
C ARG A 174 -3.62 -12.13 8.69
N LEU A 175 -4.35 -11.91 7.58
CA LEU A 175 -5.80 -12.08 7.52
C LEU A 175 -6.24 -13.54 7.57
N LEU A 176 -5.42 -14.48 7.09
CA LEU A 176 -5.68 -15.91 7.16
C LEU A 176 -5.40 -16.51 8.55
N LEU A 177 -4.68 -15.81 9.42
CA LEU A 177 -4.48 -16.23 10.79
C LEU A 177 -5.79 -16.01 11.57
N LYS A 178 -6.46 -17.10 11.95
CA LYS A 178 -7.63 -17.01 12.85
C LYS A 178 -7.20 -16.34 14.15
N PRO A 179 -7.94 -15.30 14.60
CA PRO A 179 -7.74 -14.81 15.96
C PRO A 179 -8.05 -15.94 16.94
N GLU A 180 -7.19 -16.15 17.89
CA GLU A 180 -7.49 -17.05 19.01
C GLU A 180 -8.71 -16.50 19.75
N PRO A 181 -9.72 -17.35 20.05
CA PRO A 181 -10.82 -16.91 20.90
C PRO A 181 -10.22 -16.48 22.24
N HIS A 182 -10.40 -15.21 22.59
CA HIS A 182 -10.05 -14.77 23.93
C HIS A 182 -10.84 -15.66 24.90
N ALA A 183 -10.15 -16.47 25.70
CA ALA A 183 -10.76 -17.17 26.80
C ALA A 183 -11.42 -16.12 27.71
N ALA A 184 -12.75 -16.23 27.83
CA ALA A 184 -13.55 -15.36 28.68
C ALA A 184 -13.25 -15.64 30.17
#